data_6f1ce45c35cb44fa6d9b3db42d8af3df
#
_entry.id   6f1ce45c35cb44fa6d9b3db42d8af3df
#
_cell.length_a   1.000
_cell.length_b   1.000
_cell.length_c   1.000
_cell.angle_alpha   90.00
_cell.angle_beta   90.00
_cell.angle_gamma   90.00
#
_symmetry.space_group_name_H-M   'P 1'
#
loop_
_entity.id
_entity.type
_entity.pdbx_description
1 polymer ?
#
loop_
_entity_poly.entity_id
_entity_poly.type
_entity_poly.pdbx_seq_one_letter_code
_entity_poly.pdbx_strand_id
1 'polypeptide(L)'
;AELKPLMLYPRDYKNALEQVKLENELNYLPKLGKFEADVASCPLIYLGFPVWDAQLPPPVKTWLSQTDLAGKTIVPFTTHAGPGEGEAFAQISQLCPASTVLPGLSLVGNTNNETPQNALRGRRAAEAEQQVQAWLGIPATR
;
A
#
# COMPACT_ATOMS: atom_id res chain seq x y z
N ALA A 1 -3.91 -3.24 -11.67
CA ALA A 1 -2.87 -4.27 -11.75
C ALA A 1 -2.38 -4.63 -10.35
N GLU A 2 -1.82 -5.81 -10.17
CA GLU A 2 -1.34 -6.34 -8.89
C GLU A 2 0.16 -6.61 -8.96
N LEU A 3 0.91 -6.15 -7.95
CA LEU A 3 2.32 -6.48 -7.80
C LEU A 3 2.46 -7.85 -7.14
N LYS A 4 3.24 -8.73 -7.75
CA LYS A 4 3.52 -10.07 -7.21
C LYS A 4 5.02 -10.24 -7.07
N PRO A 5 5.54 -10.55 -5.87
CA PRO A 5 6.93 -10.92 -5.73
C PRO A 5 7.19 -12.24 -6.49
N LEU A 6 8.38 -12.37 -7.07
CA LEU A 6 8.77 -13.59 -7.80
C LEU A 6 8.86 -14.79 -6.86
N MET A 7 9.33 -14.57 -5.62
CA MET A 7 9.29 -15.55 -4.54
C MET A 7 8.21 -15.15 -3.54
N LEU A 8 7.30 -16.08 -3.26
CA LEU A 8 6.20 -15.83 -2.33
C LEU A 8 6.73 -15.75 -0.89
N TYR A 9 6.13 -14.85 -0.11
CA TYR A 9 6.35 -14.80 1.34
C TYR A 9 5.76 -16.03 2.03
N PRO A 10 6.32 -16.44 3.19
CA PRO A 10 5.75 -17.51 3.99
C PRO A 10 4.26 -17.28 4.27
N ARG A 11 3.47 -18.36 4.30
CA ARG A 11 2.04 -18.27 4.65
C ARG A 11 1.81 -18.04 6.14
N ASP A 12 2.75 -18.49 6.95
CA ASP A 12 2.74 -18.26 8.39
C ASP A 12 3.15 -16.82 8.70
N TYR A 13 2.30 -16.13 9.46
CA TYR A 13 2.45 -14.70 9.76
C TYR A 13 3.79 -14.38 10.45
N LYS A 14 4.21 -15.23 11.40
CA LYS A 14 5.45 -15.01 12.15
C LYS A 14 6.67 -15.02 11.23
N ASN A 15 6.78 -16.07 10.41
CA ASN A 15 7.90 -16.22 9.48
C ASN A 15 7.87 -15.14 8.37
N ALA A 16 6.67 -14.77 7.90
CA ALA A 16 6.53 -13.67 6.95
C ALA A 16 6.99 -12.33 7.54
N LEU A 17 6.63 -12.04 8.79
CA LEU A 17 7.05 -10.82 9.49
C LEU A 17 8.58 -10.80 9.73
N GLU A 18 9.17 -11.93 10.14
CA GLU A 18 10.62 -12.04 10.31
C GLU A 18 11.37 -11.78 8.99
N GLN A 19 10.88 -12.33 7.88
CA GLN A 19 11.45 -12.07 6.56
C GLN A 19 11.35 -10.59 6.18
N VAL A 20 10.17 -9.97 6.35
CA VAL A 20 9.96 -8.55 6.04
C VAL A 20 10.88 -7.65 6.87
N LYS A 21 11.05 -7.92 8.16
CA LYS A 21 11.97 -7.19 9.02
C LYS A 21 13.41 -7.27 8.52
N LEU A 22 13.86 -8.47 8.18
CA LEU A 22 15.20 -8.67 7.64
C LEU A 22 15.39 -7.94 6.30
N GLU A 23 14.41 -8.02 5.41
CA GLU A 23 14.44 -7.28 4.13
C GLU A 23 14.50 -5.77 4.34
N ASN A 24 13.74 -5.24 5.31
CA ASN A 24 13.79 -3.83 5.67
C ASN A 24 15.14 -3.40 6.27
N GLU A 25 15.70 -4.19 7.19
CA GLU A 25 17.01 -3.94 7.80
C GLU A 25 18.15 -3.94 6.77
N LEU A 26 18.08 -4.84 5.79
CA LEU A 26 19.07 -4.97 4.73
C LEU A 26 18.79 -4.07 3.52
N ASN A 27 17.71 -3.31 3.52
CA ASN A 27 17.20 -2.58 2.35
C ASN A 27 17.10 -3.48 1.10
N TYR A 28 16.71 -4.73 1.30
CA TYR A 28 16.57 -5.71 0.25
C TYR A 28 15.33 -5.44 -0.60
N LEU A 29 15.51 -5.41 -1.91
CA LEU A 29 14.45 -5.21 -2.89
C LEU A 29 14.12 -6.55 -3.57
N PRO A 30 13.06 -7.25 -3.17
CA PRO A 30 12.71 -8.54 -3.77
C PRO A 30 12.36 -8.39 -5.24
N LYS A 31 12.77 -9.38 -6.05
CA LYS A 31 12.42 -9.40 -7.47
C LYS A 31 10.92 -9.56 -7.65
N LEU A 32 10.37 -8.79 -8.58
CA LEU A 32 8.96 -8.86 -8.94
C LEU A 32 8.76 -9.79 -10.14
N GLY A 33 7.60 -10.43 -10.17
CA GLY A 33 7.10 -11.10 -11.36
C GLY A 33 6.69 -10.08 -12.44
N LYS A 34 6.20 -10.59 -13.56
CA LYS A 34 5.73 -9.74 -14.65
C LYS A 34 4.59 -8.83 -14.19
N PHE A 35 4.71 -7.54 -14.46
CA PHE A 35 3.69 -6.52 -14.19
C PHE A 35 3.11 -6.04 -15.52
N GLU A 36 1.79 -6.18 -15.69
CA GLU A 36 1.12 -5.98 -16.98
C GLU A 36 0.28 -4.69 -17.03
N ALA A 37 0.74 -3.61 -16.44
CA ALA A 37 0.10 -2.32 -16.60
C ALA A 37 0.96 -1.36 -17.42
N ASP A 38 0.34 -0.62 -18.33
CA ASP A 38 0.99 0.49 -19.02
C ASP A 38 1.04 1.72 -18.12
N VAL A 39 2.07 1.75 -17.26
CA VAL A 39 2.31 2.86 -16.34
C VAL A 39 2.78 4.11 -17.11
N ALA A 40 3.45 3.92 -18.23
CA ALA A 40 4.04 5.03 -19.00
C ALA A 40 2.97 6.01 -19.47
N SER A 41 1.83 5.52 -19.94
CA SER A 41 0.72 6.34 -20.42
C SER A 41 -0.15 6.95 -19.31
N CYS A 42 0.02 6.55 -18.04
CA CYS A 42 -0.81 7.01 -16.93
C CYS A 42 -0.18 8.21 -16.20
N PRO A 43 -0.77 9.42 -16.26
CA PRO A 43 -0.28 10.57 -15.50
C PRO A 43 -0.66 10.50 -14.01
N LEU A 44 -1.68 9.73 -13.66
CA LEU A 44 -2.22 9.57 -12.31
C LEU A 44 -2.20 8.09 -11.92
N ILE A 45 -1.66 7.80 -10.74
CA ILE A 45 -1.51 6.44 -10.22
C ILE A 45 -2.12 6.37 -8.83
N TYR A 46 -3.13 5.52 -8.67
CA TYR A 46 -3.62 5.11 -7.36
C TYR A 46 -2.77 3.93 -6.87
N LEU A 47 -2.05 4.12 -5.78
CA LEU A 47 -1.15 3.11 -5.21
C LEU A 47 -1.72 2.57 -3.91
N GLY A 48 -2.26 1.35 -3.95
CA GLY A 48 -2.81 0.66 -2.78
C GLY A 48 -1.87 -0.42 -2.24
N PHE A 49 -1.68 -0.49 -0.92
CA PHE A 49 -0.81 -1.47 -0.27
C PHE A 49 -1.19 -1.69 1.19
N PRO A 50 -0.90 -2.87 1.77
CA PRO A 50 -0.95 -3.08 3.21
C PRO A 50 0.29 -2.47 3.89
N VAL A 51 0.19 -2.15 5.18
CA VAL A 51 1.36 -1.76 5.99
C VAL A 51 2.04 -3.01 6.52
N TRP A 52 3.33 -3.17 6.22
CA TRP A 52 4.16 -4.25 6.72
C TRP A 52 5.32 -3.70 7.56
N ASP A 53 5.39 -4.10 8.83
CA ASP A 53 6.42 -3.64 9.76
C ASP A 53 6.50 -2.10 9.83
N ALA A 54 5.34 -1.44 9.95
CA ALA A 54 5.17 0.02 9.95
C ALA A 54 5.77 0.76 8.73
N GLN A 55 5.92 0.06 7.59
CA GLN A 55 6.55 0.55 6.38
C GLN A 55 5.80 0.09 5.12
N LEU A 56 6.26 0.58 3.96
CA LEU A 56 5.91 0.00 2.67
C LEU A 56 6.35 -1.46 2.60
N PRO A 57 5.52 -2.34 2.05
CA PRO A 57 5.97 -3.70 1.73
C PRO A 57 7.20 -3.67 0.81
N PRO A 58 8.23 -4.50 1.04
CA PRO A 58 9.42 -4.55 0.19
C PRO A 58 9.12 -4.69 -1.31
N PRO A 59 8.14 -5.48 -1.77
CA PRO A 59 7.77 -5.50 -3.19
C PRO A 59 7.29 -4.15 -3.74
N VAL A 60 6.61 -3.34 -2.94
CA VAL A 60 6.18 -2.00 -3.33
C VAL A 60 7.39 -1.08 -3.45
N LYS A 61 8.33 -1.15 -2.51
CA LYS A 61 9.61 -0.43 -2.60
C LYS A 61 10.37 -0.79 -3.87
N THR A 62 10.42 -2.08 -4.22
CA THR A 62 11.03 -2.54 -5.47
C THR A 62 10.39 -1.89 -6.68
N TRP A 63 9.06 -1.91 -6.76
CA TRP A 63 8.33 -1.34 -7.89
C TRP A 63 8.55 0.16 -8.04
N LEU A 64 8.46 0.91 -6.94
CA LEU A 64 8.70 2.36 -6.92
C LEU A 64 10.13 2.72 -7.34
N SER A 65 11.10 1.90 -6.96
CA SER A 65 12.53 2.13 -7.28
C SER A 65 12.88 1.79 -8.74
N GLN A 66 12.12 0.92 -9.39
CA GLN A 66 12.40 0.40 -10.74
C GLN A 66 11.52 0.99 -11.83
N THR A 67 10.46 1.72 -11.45
CA THR A 67 9.48 2.28 -12.39
C THR A 67 9.75 3.77 -12.57
N ASP A 68 9.76 4.24 -13.83
CA ASP A 68 9.84 5.67 -14.11
C ASP A 68 8.49 6.34 -13.80
N LEU A 69 8.47 7.06 -12.69
CA LEU A 69 7.31 7.79 -12.19
C LEU A 69 7.50 9.31 -12.24
N ALA A 70 8.58 9.78 -12.88
CA ALA A 70 8.86 11.21 -12.99
C ALA A 70 7.70 11.98 -13.64
N GLY A 71 7.32 13.10 -13.03
CA GLY A 71 6.22 13.94 -13.49
C GLY A 71 4.81 13.37 -13.27
N LYS A 72 4.67 12.18 -12.70
CA LYS A 72 3.37 11.57 -12.41
C LYS A 72 2.84 11.99 -11.04
N THR A 73 1.53 11.91 -10.89
CA THR A 73 0.85 12.10 -9.60
C THR A 73 0.56 10.74 -8.98
N ILE A 74 0.98 10.53 -7.74
CA ILE A 74 0.74 9.31 -6.97
C ILE A 74 -0.26 9.61 -5.86
N VAL A 75 -1.32 8.82 -5.79
CA VAL A 75 -2.39 8.92 -4.79
C VAL A 75 -2.36 7.64 -3.95
N PRO A 76 -1.66 7.64 -2.82
CA PRO A 76 -1.48 6.44 -2.02
C PRO A 76 -2.71 6.15 -1.14
N PHE A 77 -3.01 4.87 -0.95
CA PHE A 77 -3.97 4.44 0.06
C PHE A 77 -3.53 3.11 0.68
N THR A 78 -3.84 2.94 1.95
CA THR A 78 -3.41 1.76 2.69
C THR A 78 -4.45 1.27 3.69
N THR A 79 -4.33 0.00 4.03
CA THR A 79 -5.04 -0.60 5.17
C THR A 79 -4.02 -1.13 6.18
N HIS A 80 -4.36 -1.03 7.46
CA HIS A 80 -3.50 -1.48 8.55
C HIS A 80 -4.33 -2.13 9.68
N ALA A 81 -3.65 -2.78 10.62
CA ALA A 81 -4.28 -3.49 11.74
C ALA A 81 -4.51 -2.63 13.01
N GLY A 82 -4.35 -1.30 12.91
CA GLY A 82 -4.58 -0.36 14.01
C GLY A 82 -3.50 0.71 14.20
N PRO A 83 -2.18 0.41 14.06
CA PRO A 83 -1.12 1.39 14.36
C PRO A 83 -0.98 2.55 13.36
N GLY A 84 -1.72 2.52 12.25
CA GLY A 84 -1.61 3.52 11.18
C GLY A 84 -0.65 3.10 10.07
N GLU A 85 -0.35 4.04 9.17
CA GLU A 85 0.50 3.85 7.99
C GLU A 85 2.01 3.82 8.30
N GLY A 86 2.40 4.21 9.52
CA GLY A 86 3.81 4.31 9.89
C GLY A 86 4.58 5.25 8.97
N GLU A 87 5.70 4.79 8.43
CA GLU A 87 6.56 5.56 7.52
C GLU A 87 6.18 5.40 6.04
N ALA A 88 5.15 4.60 5.71
CA ALA A 88 4.88 4.18 4.35
C ALA A 88 4.66 5.35 3.37
N PHE A 89 3.87 6.36 3.73
CA PHE A 89 3.63 7.51 2.83
C PHE A 89 4.87 8.39 2.65
N ALA A 90 5.65 8.58 3.72
CA ALA A 90 6.92 9.31 3.62
C ALA A 90 7.91 8.60 2.71
N GLN A 91 7.98 7.27 2.78
CA GLN A 91 8.84 6.47 1.92
C GLN A 91 8.48 6.57 0.43
N ILE A 92 7.18 6.72 0.08
CA ILE A 92 6.79 6.96 -1.32
C ILE A 92 7.43 8.26 -1.83
N SER A 93 7.33 9.34 -1.06
CA SER A 93 7.93 10.62 -1.44
C SER A 93 9.46 10.56 -1.55
N GLN A 94 10.10 9.79 -0.68
CA GLN A 94 11.56 9.58 -0.73
C GLN A 94 12.00 8.77 -1.95
N LEU A 95 11.24 7.73 -2.31
CA LEU A 95 11.55 6.86 -3.45
C LEU A 95 11.18 7.51 -4.80
N CYS A 96 10.24 8.45 -4.80
CA CYS A 96 9.72 9.10 -6.00
C CYS A 96 9.86 10.63 -5.93
N PRO A 97 11.07 11.18 -5.79
CA PRO A 97 11.27 12.63 -5.57
C PRO A 97 10.86 13.50 -6.77
N ALA A 98 10.77 12.91 -7.97
CA ALA A 98 10.33 13.60 -9.18
C ALA A 98 8.82 13.44 -9.46
N SER A 99 8.07 12.84 -8.54
CA SER A 99 6.62 12.68 -8.62
C SER A 99 5.91 13.63 -7.66
N THR A 100 4.63 13.91 -7.95
CA THR A 100 3.75 14.60 -7.01
C THR A 100 3.00 13.56 -6.18
N VAL A 101 3.28 13.47 -4.88
CA VAL A 101 2.57 12.55 -3.97
C VAL A 101 1.48 13.32 -3.25
N LEU A 102 0.23 12.97 -3.51
CA LEU A 102 -0.93 13.58 -2.85
C LEU A 102 -1.15 13.00 -1.44
N PRO A 103 -1.92 13.70 -0.59
CA PRO A 103 -2.32 13.16 0.71
C PRO A 103 -3.00 11.80 0.56
N GLY A 104 -2.49 10.81 1.30
CA GLY A 104 -2.98 9.43 1.23
C GLY A 104 -4.18 9.17 2.12
N LEU A 105 -4.85 8.04 1.86
CA LEU A 105 -5.90 7.49 2.71
C LEU A 105 -5.38 6.31 3.51
N SER A 106 -5.53 6.36 4.83
CA SER A 106 -5.14 5.29 5.75
C SER A 106 -6.38 4.76 6.47
N LEU A 107 -6.69 3.48 6.29
CA LEU A 107 -7.89 2.84 6.83
C LEU A 107 -7.51 1.68 7.75
N VAL A 108 -8.24 1.55 8.86
CA VAL A 108 -8.18 0.33 9.67
C VAL A 108 -8.90 -0.79 8.92
N GLY A 109 -8.14 -1.77 8.44
CA GLY A 109 -8.66 -2.95 7.76
C GLY A 109 -9.13 -4.01 8.74
N ASN A 110 -8.21 -4.72 9.35
CA ASN A 110 -8.48 -5.78 10.33
C ASN A 110 -7.75 -5.47 11.63
N THR A 111 -8.41 -5.66 12.76
CA THR A 111 -7.77 -5.61 14.08
C THR A 111 -7.37 -7.03 14.49
N ASN A 112 -6.35 -7.16 15.37
CA ASN A 112 -5.76 -8.43 15.78
C ASN A 112 -6.76 -9.47 16.37
N ASN A 113 -7.99 -9.06 16.67
CA ASN A 113 -9.03 -9.90 17.24
C ASN A 113 -10.13 -10.30 16.25
N GLU A 114 -9.97 -9.99 14.97
CA GLU A 114 -10.97 -10.25 13.94
C GLU A 114 -10.49 -11.29 12.94
N THR A 115 -11.40 -12.14 12.51
CA THR A 115 -11.11 -13.02 11.37
C THR A 115 -11.08 -12.20 10.07
N PRO A 116 -10.31 -12.61 9.05
CA PRO A 116 -10.29 -11.94 7.75
C PRO A 116 -11.69 -11.72 7.12
N GLN A 117 -12.63 -12.62 7.41
CA GLN A 117 -14.01 -12.54 6.94
C GLN A 117 -14.81 -11.39 7.58
N ASN A 118 -14.36 -10.85 8.72
CA ASN A 118 -15.05 -9.80 9.49
C ASN A 118 -14.39 -8.43 9.38
N ALA A 119 -13.32 -8.29 8.60
CA ALA A 119 -12.48 -7.11 8.57
C ALA A 119 -13.25 -5.83 8.20
N LEU A 120 -13.95 -5.77 7.10
CA LEU A 120 -14.70 -4.59 6.66
C LEU A 120 -16.15 -4.98 6.37
N ARG A 121 -16.96 -5.10 7.42
CA ARG A 121 -18.39 -5.43 7.32
C ARG A 121 -19.28 -4.50 8.16
N GLY A 122 -20.55 -4.43 7.79
CA GLY A 122 -21.54 -3.65 8.53
C GLY A 122 -21.14 -2.18 8.67
N ARG A 123 -21.22 -1.65 9.89
CA ARG A 123 -20.92 -0.24 10.19
C ARG A 123 -19.51 0.16 9.76
N ARG A 124 -18.50 -0.68 9.96
CA ARG A 124 -17.11 -0.37 9.58
C ARG A 124 -16.92 -0.25 8.06
N ALA A 125 -17.63 -1.07 7.28
CA ALA A 125 -17.61 -0.93 5.83
C ALA A 125 -18.23 0.40 5.39
N ALA A 126 -19.35 0.80 6.00
CA ALA A 126 -19.99 2.09 5.71
C ALA A 126 -19.11 3.29 6.11
N GLU A 127 -18.45 3.21 7.26
CA GLU A 127 -17.50 4.24 7.71
C GLU A 127 -16.30 4.34 6.77
N ALA A 128 -15.74 3.22 6.32
CA ALA A 128 -14.66 3.18 5.35
C ALA A 128 -15.08 3.76 4.00
N GLU A 129 -16.29 3.42 3.54
CA GLU A 129 -16.84 3.98 2.30
C GLU A 129 -16.98 5.50 2.36
N GLN A 130 -17.48 6.03 3.48
CA GLN A 130 -17.58 7.48 3.70
C GLN A 130 -16.19 8.16 3.66
N GLN A 131 -15.18 7.55 4.28
CA GLN A 131 -13.83 8.07 4.26
C GLN A 131 -13.24 8.07 2.83
N VAL A 132 -13.48 7.02 2.07
CA VAL A 132 -13.06 6.92 0.66
C VAL A 132 -13.75 8.01 -0.18
N GLN A 133 -15.06 8.19 -0.03
CA GLN A 133 -15.82 9.21 -0.75
C GLN A 133 -15.32 10.62 -0.43
N ALA A 134 -15.10 10.92 0.85
CA ALA A 134 -14.56 12.21 1.27
C ALA A 134 -13.16 12.46 0.71
N TRP A 135 -12.30 11.43 0.73
CA TRP A 135 -10.95 11.51 0.19
C TRP A 135 -10.92 11.71 -1.32
N LEU A 136 -11.83 11.07 -2.06
CA LEU A 136 -11.97 11.26 -3.50
C LEU A 136 -12.69 12.57 -3.87
N GLY A 137 -13.20 13.32 -2.91
CA GLY A 137 -14.01 14.53 -3.16
C GLY A 137 -15.37 14.23 -3.76
N ILE A 138 -15.88 13.00 -3.60
CA ILE A 138 -17.20 12.61 -4.09
C ILE A 138 -18.25 12.99 -3.03
N PRO A 139 -19.30 13.78 -3.37
CA PRO A 139 -20.36 14.07 -2.41
C PRO A 139 -21.02 12.78 -1.94
N ALA A 140 -21.26 12.69 -0.62
CA ALA A 140 -22.02 11.57 -0.08
C ALA A 140 -23.38 11.48 -0.80
N THR A 141 -23.67 10.37 -1.42
CA THR A 141 -25.00 10.09 -1.95
C THR A 141 -25.98 10.04 -0.79
N ARG A 142 -26.94 10.91 -0.83
CA ARG A 142 -28.02 10.98 0.16
C ARG A 142 -28.96 9.78 0.05
#